data_46f102219fb410c46d1795ad6879bdbb
#
_entry.id   46f102219fb410c46d1795ad6879bdbb
#
_cell.length_a   1.000
_cell.length_b   1.000
_cell.length_c   1.000
_cell.angle_alpha   90.00
_cell.angle_beta   90.00
_cell.angle_gamma   90.00
#
_symmetry.space_group_name_H-M   'P 1'
#
loop_
_entity.id
_entity.type
_entity.pdbx_description
1 polymer ?
#
loop_
_entity_poly.entity_id
_entity_poly.type
_entity_poly.pdbx_seq_one_letter_code
_entity_poly.pdbx_strand_id
1 'polypeptide(L)'
;MITICIIFLCIAQFVFSKTFNKHRKNKEEAVEYLVEKELFDQKIYDEVEFEEVNIKSEEGLNLKGYLVEKYKTNKYIILVHGYSANHHVHMPFVRVFLNEGCNVLLVDQRSHGNSEGRYTSYGYYEQNDINLWIEFLKGRVNNLYLGLHGQSMGAATVLMCGSKNKDVKFIIEDCGYSNLYEELLFRIKQKNLIFPKIILFLMNILVRLRIKINIKDISPIDEIELVQKPIMFIHGKDDKDVPYKMAVDMYNRRNNKDDVLLLVDNAGHMCSYLKKKKEYETKVHEFITKH
;
A
#
# COMPACT_ATOMS: atom_id res chain seq x y z
N MET A 1 -24.74 14.65 30.45
CA MET A 1 -24.94 13.78 29.28
C MET A 1 -24.53 14.44 27.96
N ILE A 2 -25.09 15.61 27.59
CA ILE A 2 -24.76 16.34 26.34
C ILE A 2 -23.26 16.66 26.24
N THR A 3 -22.62 17.16 27.31
CA THR A 3 -21.18 17.49 27.30
C THR A 3 -20.30 16.29 27.01
N ILE A 4 -20.61 15.09 27.51
CA ILE A 4 -19.88 13.85 27.23
C ILE A 4 -20.01 13.46 25.78
N CYS A 5 -21.21 13.56 25.20
CA CYS A 5 -21.44 13.28 23.78
C CYS A 5 -20.62 14.23 22.88
N ILE A 6 -20.57 15.51 23.22
CA ILE A 6 -19.76 16.51 22.48
C ILE A 6 -18.28 16.15 22.54
N ILE A 7 -17.76 15.75 23.71
CA ILE A 7 -16.36 15.35 23.87
C ILE A 7 -16.04 14.16 22.95
N PHE A 8 -16.86 13.11 22.94
CA PHE A 8 -16.65 11.95 22.07
C PHE A 8 -16.71 12.31 20.58
N LEU A 9 -17.62 13.19 20.18
CA LEU A 9 -17.69 13.68 18.81
C LEU A 9 -16.45 14.49 18.41
N CYS A 10 -15.93 15.34 19.31
CA CYS A 10 -14.68 16.07 19.08
C CYS A 10 -13.49 15.13 18.93
N ILE A 11 -13.39 14.11 19.79
CA ILE A 11 -12.35 13.08 19.70
C ILE A 11 -12.47 12.30 18.37
N ALA A 12 -13.67 11.87 18.02
CA ALA A 12 -13.90 11.15 16.75
C ALA A 12 -13.56 12.01 15.54
N GLN A 13 -13.91 13.32 15.56
CA GLN A 13 -13.55 14.28 14.54
C GLN A 13 -12.02 14.47 14.44
N PHE A 14 -11.33 14.56 15.57
CA PHE A 14 -9.87 14.68 15.61
C PHE A 14 -9.22 13.41 15.04
N VAL A 15 -9.65 12.23 15.48
CA VAL A 15 -9.15 10.94 14.97
C VAL A 15 -9.43 10.81 13.47
N PHE A 16 -10.65 11.14 13.02
CA PHE A 16 -10.99 11.16 11.60
C PHE A 16 -10.03 12.05 10.79
N SER A 17 -9.79 13.28 11.24
CA SER A 17 -8.90 14.21 10.54
C SER A 17 -7.47 13.69 10.45
N LYS A 18 -6.96 13.10 11.52
CA LYS A 18 -5.61 12.53 11.56
C LYS A 18 -5.47 11.25 10.75
N THR A 19 -6.58 10.52 10.53
CA THR A 19 -6.59 9.23 9.83
C THR A 19 -6.90 9.39 8.34
N PHE A 20 -7.88 10.18 7.95
CA PHE A 20 -8.39 10.24 6.58
C PHE A 20 -8.03 11.53 5.82
N ASN A 21 -7.58 12.58 6.50
CA ASN A 21 -7.21 13.87 5.92
C ASN A 21 -5.85 14.34 6.45
N LYS A 22 -4.83 13.53 6.25
CA LYS A 22 -3.47 13.84 6.72
C LYS A 22 -2.74 14.74 5.72
N HIS A 23 -1.70 15.43 6.24
CA HIS A 23 -0.72 16.13 5.42
C HIS A 23 -0.10 15.21 4.36
N ARG A 24 -0.01 15.68 3.12
CA ARG A 24 0.66 15.00 2.03
C ARG A 24 2.15 15.31 2.11
N LYS A 25 2.97 14.29 2.20
CA LYS A 25 4.41 14.48 2.15
C LYS A 25 4.81 15.00 0.77
N ASN A 26 5.65 16.03 0.75
CA ASN A 26 6.35 16.48 -0.44
C ASN A 26 7.59 15.62 -0.71
N LYS A 27 8.36 15.97 -1.74
CA LYS A 27 9.61 15.27 -2.10
C LYS A 27 10.65 15.35 -0.97
N GLU A 28 10.84 16.52 -0.41
CA GLU A 28 11.83 16.79 0.63
C GLU A 28 11.55 15.95 1.87
N GLU A 29 10.32 15.93 2.35
CA GLU A 29 9.89 15.09 3.50
C GLU A 29 10.01 13.58 3.22
N ALA A 30 9.79 13.16 1.98
CA ALA A 30 9.98 11.76 1.59
C ALA A 30 11.47 11.37 1.54
N VAL A 31 12.31 12.25 1.02
CA VAL A 31 13.77 12.06 0.99
C VAL A 31 14.33 12.07 2.42
N GLU A 32 13.92 13.00 3.27
CA GLU A 32 14.31 13.05 4.68
C GLU A 32 13.95 11.72 5.39
N TYR A 33 12.73 11.22 5.18
CA TYR A 33 12.33 9.90 5.70
C TYR A 33 13.26 8.78 5.21
N LEU A 34 13.64 8.76 3.93
CA LEU A 34 14.55 7.74 3.40
C LEU A 34 15.96 7.87 3.99
N VAL A 35 16.45 9.09 4.22
CA VAL A 35 17.73 9.34 4.88
C VAL A 35 17.71 8.85 6.33
N GLU A 36 16.66 9.19 7.09
CA GLU A 36 16.48 8.71 8.48
C GLU A 36 16.41 7.18 8.57
N LYS A 37 15.88 6.52 7.52
CA LYS A 37 15.79 5.07 7.42
C LYS A 37 17.01 4.41 6.77
N GLU A 38 18.06 5.14 6.45
CA GLU A 38 19.24 4.62 5.75
C GLU A 38 18.88 3.92 4.41
N LEU A 39 17.80 4.34 3.76
CA LEU A 39 17.30 3.81 2.50
C LEU A 39 17.53 4.76 1.32
N PHE A 40 18.00 5.98 1.60
CA PHE A 40 18.28 6.95 0.55
C PHE A 40 19.50 6.55 -0.27
N ASP A 41 19.35 6.52 -1.59
CA ASP A 41 20.44 6.25 -2.53
C ASP A 41 20.39 7.28 -3.67
N GLN A 42 21.30 8.25 -3.63
CA GLN A 42 21.39 9.31 -4.62
C GLN A 42 21.56 8.76 -6.06
N LYS A 43 22.28 7.64 -6.21
CA LYS A 43 22.51 7.02 -7.52
C LYS A 43 21.20 6.61 -8.21
N ILE A 44 20.19 6.19 -7.46
CA ILE A 44 18.89 5.85 -8.04
C ILE A 44 18.26 7.09 -8.66
N TYR A 45 18.33 8.25 -7.97
CA TYR A 45 17.79 9.50 -8.49
C TYR A 45 18.56 10.03 -9.69
N ASP A 46 19.87 9.77 -9.77
CA ASP A 46 20.72 10.23 -10.86
C ASP A 46 20.61 9.32 -12.11
N GLU A 47 20.37 8.01 -11.91
CA GLU A 47 20.36 7.00 -12.97
C GLU A 47 18.96 6.73 -13.55
N VAL A 48 17.90 7.11 -12.85
CA VAL A 48 16.52 6.77 -13.23
C VAL A 48 15.83 7.98 -13.84
N GLU A 49 15.54 7.88 -15.14
CA GLU A 49 14.67 8.83 -15.82
C GLU A 49 13.22 8.39 -15.67
N PHE A 50 12.35 9.34 -15.29
CA PHE A 50 10.92 9.14 -15.15
C PHE A 50 10.17 9.81 -16.29
N GLU A 51 9.26 9.07 -16.91
CA GLU A 51 8.15 9.67 -17.65
C GLU A 51 7.01 9.96 -16.66
N GLU A 52 6.69 11.22 -16.43
CA GLU A 52 5.51 11.58 -15.65
C GLU A 52 4.26 11.28 -16.49
N VAL A 53 3.39 10.45 -15.96
CA VAL A 53 2.14 10.02 -16.60
C VAL A 53 0.95 10.35 -15.70
N ASN A 54 -0.24 10.49 -16.29
CA ASN A 54 -1.45 10.75 -15.51
C ASN A 54 -2.66 10.02 -16.10
N ILE A 55 -3.59 9.68 -15.21
CA ILE A 55 -4.90 9.11 -15.54
C ILE A 55 -6.00 9.88 -14.81
N LYS A 56 -7.23 9.68 -15.23
CA LYS A 56 -8.41 10.17 -14.49
C LYS A 56 -9.04 9.01 -13.70
N SER A 57 -9.30 9.24 -12.40
CA SER A 57 -10.12 8.30 -11.63
C SER A 57 -11.57 8.29 -12.13
N GLU A 58 -12.36 7.32 -11.67
CA GLU A 58 -13.80 7.27 -11.98
C GLU A 58 -14.55 8.53 -11.53
N GLU A 59 -14.08 9.18 -10.45
CA GLU A 59 -14.64 10.44 -9.95
C GLU A 59 -14.02 11.69 -10.60
N GLY A 60 -13.13 11.50 -11.59
CA GLY A 60 -12.49 12.58 -12.35
C GLY A 60 -11.24 13.19 -11.70
N LEU A 61 -10.71 12.61 -10.62
CA LEU A 61 -9.45 13.04 -10.01
C LEU A 61 -8.28 12.80 -10.97
N ASN A 62 -7.39 13.77 -11.07
CA ASN A 62 -6.14 13.61 -11.81
C ASN A 62 -5.13 12.88 -10.93
N LEU A 63 -4.76 11.65 -11.32
CA LEU A 63 -3.83 10.81 -10.60
C LEU A 63 -2.49 10.80 -11.33
N LYS A 64 -1.39 10.84 -10.57
CA LYS A 64 -0.03 10.92 -11.07
C LYS A 64 0.69 9.59 -10.93
N GLY A 65 1.46 9.24 -11.96
CA GLY A 65 2.36 8.11 -11.98
C GLY A 65 3.71 8.49 -12.59
N TYR A 66 4.72 7.69 -12.30
CA TYR A 66 6.11 7.90 -12.70
C TYR A 66 6.63 6.60 -13.29
N LEU A 67 6.73 6.58 -14.61
CA LEU A 67 7.07 5.38 -15.37
C LEU A 67 8.57 5.35 -15.66
N VAL A 68 9.18 4.21 -15.37
CA VAL A 68 10.58 3.90 -15.65
C VAL A 68 10.62 2.75 -16.67
N GLU A 69 10.93 3.06 -17.93
CA GLU A 69 11.08 2.08 -19.00
C GLU A 69 12.54 1.91 -19.39
N LYS A 70 13.24 1.05 -18.67
CA LYS A 70 14.65 0.74 -18.90
C LYS A 70 14.84 -0.35 -19.96
N TYR A 71 13.86 -1.24 -20.11
CA TYR A 71 13.97 -2.45 -20.93
C TYR A 71 12.93 -2.49 -22.04
N LYS A 72 13.30 -3.05 -23.20
CA LYS A 72 12.36 -3.42 -24.24
C LYS A 72 11.69 -4.75 -23.88
N THR A 73 10.76 -4.71 -22.93
CA THR A 73 10.08 -5.88 -22.35
C THR A 73 8.60 -5.58 -22.16
N ASN A 74 7.80 -6.64 -22.00
CA ASN A 74 6.40 -6.54 -21.57
C ASN A 74 6.22 -6.77 -20.07
N LYS A 75 7.33 -6.91 -19.31
CA LYS A 75 7.30 -7.13 -17.86
C LYS A 75 7.26 -5.80 -17.12
N TYR A 76 6.22 -5.59 -16.33
CA TYR A 76 6.03 -4.39 -15.53
C TYR A 76 5.67 -4.74 -14.10
N ILE A 77 5.99 -3.82 -13.21
CA ILE A 77 5.50 -3.83 -11.84
C ILE A 77 4.94 -2.46 -11.46
N ILE A 78 3.79 -2.45 -10.78
CA ILE A 78 3.24 -1.22 -10.18
C ILE A 78 3.64 -1.20 -8.71
N LEU A 79 4.26 -0.10 -8.27
CA LEU A 79 4.65 0.17 -6.88
C LEU A 79 3.64 1.10 -6.22
N VAL A 80 3.00 0.62 -5.15
CA VAL A 80 1.90 1.29 -4.45
C VAL A 80 2.31 1.59 -3.02
N HIS A 81 2.56 2.87 -2.73
CA HIS A 81 3.06 3.33 -1.45
C HIS A 81 2.05 3.26 -0.30
N GLY A 82 2.53 3.33 0.94
CA GLY A 82 1.72 3.36 2.15
C GLY A 82 1.07 4.72 2.42
N TYR A 83 0.30 4.76 3.52
CA TYR A 83 -0.38 5.95 3.99
C TYR A 83 0.61 7.10 4.29
N SER A 84 0.25 8.32 3.87
CA SER A 84 1.05 9.54 4.05
C SER A 84 2.43 9.53 3.36
N ALA A 85 2.69 8.56 2.47
CA ALA A 85 3.87 8.49 1.62
C ALA A 85 3.57 9.07 0.21
N ASN A 86 4.51 8.94 -0.69
CA ASN A 86 4.39 9.22 -2.12
C ASN A 86 5.38 8.31 -2.89
N HIS A 87 5.44 8.44 -4.21
CA HIS A 87 6.33 7.64 -5.06
C HIS A 87 7.81 7.66 -4.63
N HIS A 88 8.31 8.78 -4.07
CA HIS A 88 9.71 8.87 -3.63
C HIS A 88 10.06 7.85 -2.53
N VAL A 89 9.12 7.50 -1.66
CA VAL A 89 9.36 6.48 -0.61
C VAL A 89 9.63 5.10 -1.22
N HIS A 90 9.14 4.83 -2.42
CA HIS A 90 9.36 3.59 -3.14
C HIS A 90 10.60 3.57 -4.05
N MET A 91 11.38 4.63 -4.12
CA MET A 91 12.61 4.68 -4.92
C MET A 91 13.60 3.53 -4.65
N PRO A 92 13.81 3.08 -3.39
CA PRO A 92 14.68 1.92 -3.12
C PRO A 92 14.26 0.65 -3.83
N PHE A 93 12.96 0.45 -4.05
CA PHE A 93 12.41 -0.73 -4.72
C PHE A 93 12.51 -0.66 -6.25
N VAL A 94 12.67 0.51 -6.83
CA VAL A 94 12.89 0.65 -8.29
C VAL A 94 14.07 -0.20 -8.74
N ARG A 95 15.20 -0.12 -8.04
CA ARG A 95 16.39 -0.93 -8.35
C ARG A 95 16.13 -2.44 -8.19
N VAL A 96 15.40 -2.83 -7.15
CA VAL A 96 15.03 -4.24 -6.91
C VAL A 96 14.35 -4.81 -8.15
N PHE A 97 13.32 -4.15 -8.66
CA PHE A 97 12.55 -4.67 -9.78
C PHE A 97 13.17 -4.43 -11.15
N LEU A 98 13.98 -3.39 -11.31
CA LEU A 98 14.81 -3.26 -12.52
C LEU A 98 15.82 -4.41 -12.63
N ASN A 99 16.39 -4.89 -11.52
CA ASN A 99 17.28 -6.04 -11.52
C ASN A 99 16.58 -7.35 -11.92
N GLU A 100 15.25 -7.42 -11.74
CA GLU A 100 14.41 -8.53 -12.22
C GLU A 100 13.99 -8.38 -13.70
N GLY A 101 14.50 -7.36 -14.39
CA GLY A 101 14.16 -7.08 -15.80
C GLY A 101 12.75 -6.52 -16.00
N CYS A 102 12.13 -6.00 -14.95
CA CYS A 102 10.84 -5.34 -15.01
C CYS A 102 11.00 -3.84 -15.27
N ASN A 103 10.13 -3.26 -16.08
CA ASN A 103 9.85 -1.83 -16.06
C ASN A 103 8.97 -1.49 -14.87
N VAL A 104 9.04 -0.27 -14.35
CA VAL A 104 8.41 0.10 -13.08
C VAL A 104 7.47 1.29 -13.26
N LEU A 105 6.26 1.17 -12.75
CA LEU A 105 5.34 2.28 -12.60
C LEU A 105 5.16 2.58 -11.11
N LEU A 106 5.66 3.72 -10.64
CA LEU A 106 5.36 4.24 -9.31
C LEU A 106 4.11 5.09 -9.40
N VAL A 107 3.16 4.91 -8.49
CA VAL A 107 1.94 5.71 -8.46
C VAL A 107 1.86 6.54 -7.19
N ASP A 108 1.43 7.80 -7.32
CA ASP A 108 0.92 8.56 -6.19
C ASP A 108 -0.57 8.21 -6.03
N GLN A 109 -0.93 7.54 -4.94
CA GLN A 109 -2.32 7.20 -4.68
C GLN A 109 -3.17 8.47 -4.49
N ARG A 110 -4.49 8.39 -4.71
CA ARG A 110 -5.40 9.52 -4.45
C ARG A 110 -5.12 10.15 -3.08
N SER A 111 -5.19 11.45 -2.99
CA SER A 111 -4.91 12.24 -1.77
C SER A 111 -3.47 12.18 -1.28
N HIS A 112 -2.52 11.67 -2.07
CA HIS A 112 -1.10 11.59 -1.73
C HIS A 112 -0.23 12.18 -2.84
N GLY A 113 1.00 12.58 -2.49
CA GLY A 113 1.96 13.13 -3.44
C GLY A 113 1.34 14.21 -4.33
N ASN A 114 1.49 14.07 -5.64
CA ASN A 114 0.99 15.00 -6.66
C ASN A 114 -0.40 14.60 -7.21
N SER A 115 -1.01 13.53 -6.71
CA SER A 115 -2.36 13.11 -7.10
C SER A 115 -3.44 13.93 -6.40
N GLU A 116 -4.53 14.21 -7.11
CA GLU A 116 -5.68 14.89 -6.53
C GLU A 116 -6.44 14.01 -5.52
N GLY A 117 -7.39 14.61 -4.83
CA GLY A 117 -8.24 13.98 -3.82
C GLY A 117 -8.18 14.72 -2.49
N ARG A 118 -9.19 14.56 -1.66
CA ARG A 118 -9.27 15.18 -0.34
C ARG A 118 -9.00 14.21 0.79
N TYR A 119 -9.49 12.99 0.63
CA TYR A 119 -9.43 11.94 1.66
C TYR A 119 -8.83 10.68 1.06
N THR A 120 -8.01 9.99 1.85
CA THR A 120 -7.67 8.60 1.56
C THR A 120 -8.85 7.69 1.89
N SER A 121 -9.01 6.60 1.18
CA SER A 121 -10.02 5.57 1.47
C SER A 121 -9.42 4.23 1.89
N TYR A 122 -8.12 4.23 2.19
CA TYR A 122 -7.42 3.04 2.69
C TYR A 122 -7.58 1.81 1.78
N GLY A 123 -7.49 2.00 0.49
CA GLY A 123 -7.59 0.94 -0.51
C GLY A 123 -8.99 0.75 -1.10
N TYR A 124 -10.06 1.31 -0.52
CA TYR A 124 -11.42 1.12 -1.02
C TYR A 124 -11.59 1.68 -2.45
N TYR A 125 -11.29 2.94 -2.69
CA TYR A 125 -11.29 3.54 -4.02
C TYR A 125 -9.93 3.36 -4.71
N GLU A 126 -8.84 3.32 -3.94
CA GLU A 126 -7.49 3.17 -4.46
C GLU A 126 -7.34 1.88 -5.29
N GLN A 127 -8.03 0.78 -4.96
CA GLN A 127 -8.02 -0.45 -5.77
C GLN A 127 -8.54 -0.23 -7.20
N ASN A 128 -9.54 0.64 -7.38
CA ASN A 128 -10.06 0.99 -8.69
C ASN A 128 -9.06 1.87 -9.46
N ASP A 129 -8.36 2.77 -8.75
CA ASP A 129 -7.30 3.56 -9.36
C ASP A 129 -6.15 2.67 -9.87
N ILE A 130 -5.78 1.62 -9.12
CA ILE A 130 -4.78 0.66 -9.58
C ILE A 130 -5.28 -0.11 -10.80
N ASN A 131 -6.56 -0.47 -10.89
CA ASN A 131 -7.13 -1.07 -12.10
C ASN A 131 -7.03 -0.13 -13.31
N LEU A 132 -7.25 1.18 -13.14
CA LEU A 132 -7.07 2.16 -14.23
C LEU A 132 -5.60 2.28 -14.66
N TRP A 133 -4.65 2.19 -13.73
CA TRP A 133 -3.23 2.12 -14.05
C TRP A 133 -2.86 0.83 -14.81
N ILE A 134 -3.50 -0.29 -14.49
CA ILE A 134 -3.34 -1.54 -15.26
C ILE A 134 -3.84 -1.37 -16.70
N GLU A 135 -5.02 -0.77 -16.88
CA GLU A 135 -5.55 -0.47 -18.21
C GLU A 135 -4.66 0.51 -18.98
N PHE A 136 -4.09 1.51 -18.32
CA PHE A 136 -3.08 2.40 -18.93
C PHE A 136 -1.88 1.62 -19.48
N LEU A 137 -1.31 0.69 -18.70
CA LEU A 137 -0.20 -0.13 -19.14
C LEU A 137 -0.61 -1.10 -20.28
N LYS A 138 -1.81 -1.66 -20.23
CA LYS A 138 -2.35 -2.52 -21.33
C LYS A 138 -2.53 -1.77 -22.62
N GLY A 139 -2.86 -0.48 -22.57
CA GLY A 139 -2.90 0.39 -23.74
C GLY A 139 -1.52 0.71 -24.33
N ARG A 140 -0.46 0.55 -23.52
CA ARG A 140 0.91 0.91 -23.86
C ARG A 140 1.73 -0.28 -24.38
N VAL A 141 1.46 -1.49 -23.86
CA VAL A 141 2.27 -2.68 -24.18
C VAL A 141 1.39 -3.91 -24.42
N ASN A 142 1.70 -4.65 -25.49
CA ASN A 142 1.01 -5.90 -25.81
C ASN A 142 1.47 -7.05 -24.89
N ASN A 143 0.56 -7.96 -24.55
CA ASN A 143 0.84 -9.14 -23.71
C ASN A 143 1.50 -8.79 -22.38
N LEU A 144 0.98 -7.77 -21.71
CA LEU A 144 1.47 -7.28 -20.43
C LEU A 144 1.65 -8.42 -19.41
N TYR A 145 2.87 -8.57 -18.87
CA TYR A 145 3.18 -9.39 -17.72
C TYR A 145 3.33 -8.48 -16.51
N LEU A 146 2.39 -8.53 -15.58
CA LEU A 146 2.25 -7.52 -14.54
C LEU A 146 2.36 -8.10 -13.14
N GLY A 147 3.29 -7.57 -12.34
CA GLY A 147 3.33 -7.71 -10.90
C GLY A 147 2.76 -6.50 -10.19
N LEU A 148 2.27 -6.69 -8.97
CA LEU A 148 1.93 -5.60 -8.05
C LEU A 148 2.79 -5.71 -6.80
N HIS A 149 3.34 -4.58 -6.34
CA HIS A 149 4.00 -4.47 -5.05
C HIS A 149 3.38 -3.34 -4.26
N GLY A 150 3.01 -3.61 -3.01
CA GLY A 150 2.44 -2.59 -2.13
C GLY A 150 3.02 -2.65 -0.74
N GLN A 151 3.15 -1.48 -0.09
CA GLN A 151 3.54 -1.38 1.31
C GLN A 151 2.43 -0.81 2.17
N SER A 152 2.19 -1.40 3.35
CA SER A 152 1.22 -0.91 4.33
C SER A 152 -0.18 -0.75 3.70
N MET A 153 -0.74 0.46 3.66
CA MET A 153 -1.99 0.75 2.95
C MET A 153 -1.92 0.32 1.48
N GLY A 154 -0.78 0.52 0.82
CA GLY A 154 -0.58 0.07 -0.57
C GLY A 154 -0.64 -1.44 -0.70
N ALA A 155 -0.16 -2.20 0.31
CA ALA A 155 -0.25 -3.66 0.35
C ALA A 155 -1.71 -4.14 0.41
N ALA A 156 -2.51 -3.56 1.28
CA ALA A 156 -3.94 -3.83 1.33
C ALA A 156 -4.64 -3.48 0.01
N THR A 157 -4.25 -2.34 -0.61
CA THR A 157 -4.78 -1.90 -1.90
C THR A 157 -4.49 -2.92 -3.02
N VAL A 158 -3.24 -3.40 -3.14
CA VAL A 158 -2.88 -4.36 -4.19
C VAL A 158 -3.51 -5.74 -3.99
N LEU A 159 -3.75 -6.16 -2.74
CA LEU A 159 -4.49 -7.39 -2.44
C LEU A 159 -5.94 -7.30 -2.92
N MET A 160 -6.66 -6.22 -2.58
CA MET A 160 -8.05 -6.01 -3.00
C MET A 160 -8.18 -5.79 -4.52
N CYS A 161 -7.22 -5.10 -5.15
CA CYS A 161 -7.16 -4.99 -6.61
C CYS A 161 -6.91 -6.36 -7.25
N GLY A 162 -5.93 -7.10 -6.76
CA GLY A 162 -5.54 -8.40 -7.30
C GLY A 162 -6.61 -9.47 -7.15
N SER A 163 -7.51 -9.38 -6.16
CA SER A 163 -8.65 -10.31 -6.03
C SER A 163 -9.59 -10.23 -7.24
N LYS A 164 -9.72 -9.06 -7.84
CA LYS A 164 -10.67 -8.74 -8.91
C LYS A 164 -10.05 -8.70 -10.30
N ASN A 165 -8.73 -8.45 -10.41
CA ASN A 165 -8.06 -8.27 -11.70
C ASN A 165 -7.26 -9.50 -12.10
N LYS A 166 -7.62 -10.13 -13.24
CA LYS A 166 -6.98 -11.35 -13.75
C LYS A 166 -5.72 -11.12 -14.60
N ASP A 167 -5.43 -9.88 -14.94
CA ASP A 167 -4.22 -9.53 -15.71
C ASP A 167 -2.96 -9.52 -14.83
N VAL A 168 -3.13 -9.34 -13.51
CA VAL A 168 -2.06 -9.45 -12.51
C VAL A 168 -1.55 -10.89 -12.45
N LYS A 169 -0.23 -11.08 -12.47
CA LYS A 169 0.43 -12.40 -12.43
C LYS A 169 0.84 -12.79 -11.02
N PHE A 170 1.36 -11.84 -10.23
CA PHE A 170 1.77 -12.05 -8.85
C PHE A 170 1.59 -10.78 -8.02
N ILE A 171 1.55 -10.94 -6.71
CA ILE A 171 1.44 -9.82 -5.76
C ILE A 171 2.54 -9.96 -4.71
N ILE A 172 3.21 -8.85 -4.38
CA ILE A 172 4.10 -8.74 -3.23
C ILE A 172 3.44 -7.76 -2.25
N GLU A 173 3.02 -8.28 -1.13
CA GLU A 173 2.39 -7.57 -0.01
C GLU A 173 3.43 -7.38 1.09
N ASP A 174 3.80 -6.13 1.42
CA ASP A 174 4.76 -5.79 2.46
C ASP A 174 4.07 -4.99 3.57
N CYS A 175 3.91 -5.61 4.74
CA CYS A 175 3.35 -5.09 5.98
C CYS A 175 1.93 -4.48 5.88
N GLY A 176 1.07 -5.06 5.04
CA GLY A 176 -0.33 -4.66 4.93
C GLY A 176 -1.20 -5.17 6.07
N TYR A 177 -2.35 -4.52 6.24
CA TYR A 177 -3.37 -5.00 7.18
C TYR A 177 -4.35 -5.96 6.51
N SER A 178 -4.85 -6.88 7.30
CA SER A 178 -5.87 -7.83 6.86
C SER A 178 -7.29 -7.25 6.89
N ASN A 179 -7.55 -6.29 7.80
CA ASN A 179 -8.83 -5.61 7.98
C ASN A 179 -8.60 -4.24 8.60
N LEU A 180 -9.14 -3.19 7.96
CA LEU A 180 -8.92 -1.81 8.43
C LEU A 180 -9.56 -1.52 9.79
N TYR A 181 -10.73 -2.10 10.08
CA TYR A 181 -11.40 -1.90 11.36
C TYR A 181 -10.54 -2.40 12.53
N GLU A 182 -9.98 -3.61 12.39
CA GLU A 182 -9.14 -4.21 13.42
C GLU A 182 -7.80 -3.47 13.57
N GLU A 183 -7.20 -3.03 12.47
CA GLU A 183 -5.98 -2.23 12.48
C GLU A 183 -6.20 -0.89 13.19
N LEU A 184 -7.24 -0.16 12.86
CA LEU A 184 -7.57 1.11 13.52
C LEU A 184 -7.92 0.91 15.00
N LEU A 185 -8.64 -0.17 15.33
CA LEU A 185 -8.94 -0.51 16.72
C LEU A 185 -7.65 -0.80 17.52
N PHE A 186 -6.71 -1.51 16.90
CA PHE A 186 -5.40 -1.78 17.50
C PHE A 186 -4.64 -0.47 17.78
N ARG A 187 -4.54 0.44 16.79
CA ARG A 187 -3.87 1.75 16.97
C ARG A 187 -4.53 2.64 18.02
N ILE A 188 -5.85 2.67 18.08
CA ILE A 188 -6.59 3.46 19.07
C ILE A 188 -6.33 2.92 20.48
N LYS A 189 -6.30 1.59 20.66
CA LYS A 189 -5.97 0.95 21.93
C LYS A 189 -4.55 1.28 22.40
N GLN A 190 -3.56 1.30 21.51
CA GLN A 190 -2.18 1.67 21.86
C GLN A 190 -2.05 3.11 22.39
N LYS A 191 -2.96 4.00 22.00
CA LYS A 191 -2.99 5.38 22.51
C LYS A 191 -3.69 5.53 23.86
N ASN A 192 -4.06 4.42 24.52
CA ASN A 192 -4.76 4.38 25.79
C ASN A 192 -6.04 5.24 25.82
N LEU A 193 -6.69 5.42 24.66
CA LEU A 193 -7.94 6.15 24.60
C LEU A 193 -9.07 5.33 25.25
N ILE A 194 -9.87 6.01 26.08
CA ILE A 194 -11.01 5.41 26.75
C ILE A 194 -12.11 5.09 25.73
N PHE A 195 -12.70 3.91 25.81
CA PHE A 195 -13.78 3.43 24.91
C PHE A 195 -13.42 3.44 23.40
N PRO A 196 -12.34 2.75 22.98
CA PRO A 196 -11.86 2.79 21.61
C PRO A 196 -12.91 2.38 20.57
N LYS A 197 -13.80 1.43 20.90
CA LYS A 197 -14.90 1.00 20.03
C LYS A 197 -15.95 2.09 19.78
N ILE A 198 -16.23 2.94 20.77
CA ILE A 198 -17.17 4.08 20.63
C ILE A 198 -16.54 5.13 19.72
N ILE A 199 -15.26 5.46 19.91
CA ILE A 199 -14.52 6.41 19.08
C ILE A 199 -14.51 5.92 17.62
N LEU A 200 -14.21 4.64 17.39
CA LEU A 200 -14.18 4.05 16.07
C LEU A 200 -15.57 4.01 15.40
N PHE A 201 -16.63 3.74 16.19
CA PHE A 201 -18.01 3.82 15.69
C PHE A 201 -18.39 5.22 15.23
N LEU A 202 -18.13 6.24 16.05
CA LEU A 202 -18.41 7.64 15.69
C LEU A 202 -17.55 8.10 14.51
N MET A 203 -16.27 7.71 14.46
CA MET A 203 -15.41 7.97 13.32
C MET A 203 -15.96 7.32 12.05
N ASN A 204 -16.45 6.09 12.11
CA ASN A 204 -17.06 5.41 10.95
C ASN A 204 -18.31 6.14 10.44
N ILE A 205 -19.10 6.76 11.32
CA ILE A 205 -20.21 7.64 10.89
C ILE A 205 -19.68 8.80 10.05
N LEU A 206 -18.60 9.46 10.51
CA LEU A 206 -17.98 10.55 9.75
C LEU A 206 -17.41 10.08 8.40
N VAL A 207 -16.82 8.89 8.37
CA VAL A 207 -16.31 8.25 7.15
C VAL A 207 -17.45 8.01 6.16
N ARG A 208 -18.58 7.43 6.63
CA ARG A 208 -19.77 7.19 5.80
C ARG A 208 -20.36 8.48 5.23
N LEU A 209 -20.40 9.55 6.04
CA LEU A 209 -20.95 10.83 5.62
C LEU A 209 -20.06 11.57 4.60
N ARG A 210 -18.73 11.51 4.76
CA ARG A 210 -17.77 12.33 3.98
C ARG A 210 -17.12 11.59 2.84
N ILE A 211 -16.82 10.30 3.02
CA ILE A 211 -16.08 9.47 2.06
C ILE A 211 -17.01 8.47 1.37
N LYS A 212 -18.21 8.22 1.94
CA LYS A 212 -19.25 7.32 1.40
C LYS A 212 -18.86 5.83 1.45
N ILE A 213 -17.97 5.46 2.36
CA ILE A 213 -17.54 4.08 2.58
C ILE A 213 -17.81 3.65 4.02
N ASN A 214 -17.74 2.37 4.29
CA ASN A 214 -17.72 1.82 5.65
C ASN A 214 -16.35 1.19 5.89
N ILE A 215 -15.67 1.55 6.99
CA ILE A 215 -14.32 1.02 7.30
C ILE A 215 -14.27 -0.50 7.42
N LYS A 216 -15.39 -1.15 7.69
CA LYS A 216 -15.48 -2.62 7.75
C LYS A 216 -15.44 -3.29 6.38
N ASP A 217 -15.76 -2.54 5.32
CA ASP A 217 -15.75 -3.06 3.94
C ASP A 217 -14.33 -3.10 3.36
N ILE A 218 -13.34 -2.57 4.11
CA ILE A 218 -11.94 -2.57 3.72
C ILE A 218 -11.27 -3.74 4.43
N SER A 219 -11.35 -4.91 3.80
CA SER A 219 -11.01 -6.19 4.40
C SER A 219 -10.34 -7.13 3.39
N PRO A 220 -9.02 -6.96 3.14
CA PRO A 220 -8.28 -7.87 2.28
C PRO A 220 -8.47 -9.35 2.64
N ILE A 221 -8.56 -9.69 3.94
CA ILE A 221 -8.72 -11.08 4.38
C ILE A 221 -10.04 -11.72 3.94
N ASP A 222 -11.10 -10.92 3.73
CA ASP A 222 -12.38 -11.47 3.29
C ASP A 222 -12.39 -11.76 1.78
N GLU A 223 -11.46 -11.18 1.03
CA GLU A 223 -11.30 -11.36 -0.40
C GLU A 223 -10.09 -12.24 -0.76
N ILE A 224 -9.24 -12.59 0.22
CA ILE A 224 -7.92 -13.19 -0.03
C ILE A 224 -8.00 -14.55 -0.74
N GLU A 225 -9.06 -15.32 -0.50
CA GLU A 225 -9.29 -16.62 -1.15
C GLU A 225 -9.71 -16.49 -2.62
N LEU A 226 -10.20 -15.30 -3.01
CA LEU A 226 -10.55 -15.01 -4.41
C LEU A 226 -9.30 -14.71 -5.26
N VAL A 227 -8.17 -14.39 -4.64
CA VAL A 227 -6.90 -14.14 -5.33
C VAL A 227 -6.32 -15.46 -5.82
N GLN A 228 -6.37 -15.71 -7.13
CA GLN A 228 -5.87 -16.95 -7.74
C GLN A 228 -4.37 -16.93 -8.02
N LYS A 229 -3.73 -15.76 -7.90
CA LYS A 229 -2.31 -15.56 -8.19
C LYS A 229 -1.46 -15.85 -6.97
N PRO A 230 -0.18 -16.22 -7.13
CA PRO A 230 0.75 -16.31 -6.02
C PRO A 230 0.92 -14.97 -5.31
N ILE A 231 1.02 -15.01 -3.99
CA ILE A 231 1.27 -13.85 -3.15
C ILE A 231 2.52 -14.09 -2.31
N MET A 232 3.41 -13.11 -2.30
CA MET A 232 4.49 -13.05 -1.33
C MET A 232 4.11 -12.08 -0.22
N PHE A 233 3.94 -12.61 0.99
CA PHE A 233 3.68 -11.86 2.22
C PHE A 233 5.00 -11.56 2.92
N ILE A 234 5.27 -10.28 3.20
CA ILE A 234 6.47 -9.83 3.90
C ILE A 234 6.03 -9.01 5.11
N HIS A 235 6.57 -9.30 6.30
CA HIS A 235 6.23 -8.50 7.48
C HIS A 235 7.33 -8.51 8.54
N GLY A 236 7.55 -7.34 9.14
CA GLY A 236 8.44 -7.21 10.29
C GLY A 236 7.76 -7.68 11.58
N LYS A 237 8.41 -8.54 12.37
CA LYS A 237 7.82 -9.08 13.60
C LYS A 237 7.64 -8.04 14.71
N ASP A 238 8.42 -6.95 14.68
CA ASP A 238 8.35 -5.87 15.67
C ASP A 238 7.50 -4.68 15.17
N ASP A 239 6.64 -4.92 14.17
CA ASP A 239 5.72 -3.92 13.66
C ASP A 239 4.67 -3.54 14.72
N LYS A 240 4.71 -2.28 15.13
CA LYS A 240 3.80 -1.71 16.13
C LYS A 240 2.62 -0.95 15.52
N ASP A 241 2.66 -0.70 14.21
CA ASP A 241 1.57 -0.04 13.50
C ASP A 241 0.57 -1.06 12.96
N VAL A 242 1.07 -2.11 12.28
CA VAL A 242 0.26 -3.22 11.76
C VAL A 242 0.81 -4.53 12.33
N PRO A 243 0.04 -5.26 13.15
CA PRO A 243 0.52 -6.53 13.70
C PRO A 243 0.85 -7.54 12.61
N TYR A 244 2.06 -8.12 12.62
CA TYR A 244 2.50 -9.13 11.65
C TYR A 244 1.57 -10.36 11.58
N LYS A 245 0.81 -10.60 12.65
CA LYS A 245 -0.24 -11.64 12.66
C LYS A 245 -1.26 -11.47 11.56
N MET A 246 -1.52 -10.23 11.11
CA MET A 246 -2.44 -9.97 10.01
C MET A 246 -1.96 -10.61 8.70
N ALA A 247 -0.66 -10.51 8.39
CA ALA A 247 -0.07 -11.20 7.24
C ALA A 247 -0.10 -12.73 7.41
N VAL A 248 0.22 -13.23 8.61
CA VAL A 248 0.16 -14.67 8.94
C VAL A 248 -1.26 -15.21 8.78
N ASP A 249 -2.27 -14.49 9.25
CA ASP A 249 -3.68 -14.90 9.15
C ASP A 249 -4.13 -14.95 7.69
N MET A 250 -3.75 -13.97 6.87
CA MET A 250 -4.03 -13.97 5.43
C MET A 250 -3.32 -15.12 4.71
N TYR A 251 -2.03 -15.35 5.00
CA TYR A 251 -1.27 -16.47 4.43
C TYR A 251 -1.87 -17.83 4.78
N ASN A 252 -2.24 -18.05 6.06
CA ASN A 252 -2.82 -19.31 6.52
C ASN A 252 -4.22 -19.55 5.98
N ARG A 253 -4.99 -18.49 5.70
CA ARG A 253 -6.34 -18.61 5.11
C ARG A 253 -6.28 -19.03 3.64
N ARG A 254 -5.18 -18.74 2.97
CA ARG A 254 -4.90 -19.21 1.61
C ARG A 254 -4.31 -20.62 1.67
N ASN A 255 -4.79 -21.49 0.85
CA ASN A 255 -4.20 -22.82 0.67
C ASN A 255 -3.51 -22.88 -0.71
N ASN A 256 -2.60 -21.93 -0.96
CA ASN A 256 -1.86 -21.84 -2.22
C ASN A 256 -0.39 -22.16 -1.98
N LYS A 257 0.08 -23.29 -2.53
CA LYS A 257 1.48 -23.75 -2.39
C LYS A 257 2.53 -22.83 -3.01
N ASP A 258 2.10 -21.90 -3.84
CA ASP A 258 2.96 -20.94 -4.51
C ASP A 258 3.11 -19.64 -3.74
N ASP A 259 2.34 -19.49 -2.64
CA ASP A 259 2.49 -18.35 -1.74
C ASP A 259 3.77 -18.48 -0.89
N VAL A 260 4.35 -17.32 -0.57
CA VAL A 260 5.56 -17.20 0.26
C VAL A 260 5.26 -16.31 1.46
N LEU A 261 5.74 -16.70 2.64
CA LEU A 261 5.70 -15.86 3.85
C LEU A 261 7.13 -15.58 4.33
N LEU A 262 7.52 -14.31 4.34
CA LEU A 262 8.78 -13.81 4.85
C LEU A 262 8.54 -12.96 6.10
N LEU A 263 8.82 -13.49 7.28
CA LEU A 263 8.78 -12.75 8.54
C LEU A 263 10.19 -12.31 8.93
N VAL A 264 10.38 -11.01 9.14
CA VAL A 264 11.68 -10.41 9.42
C VAL A 264 11.80 -10.06 10.90
N ASP A 265 12.72 -10.71 11.60
CA ASP A 265 13.01 -10.41 13.01
C ASP A 265 13.62 -9.01 13.18
N ASN A 266 13.28 -8.33 14.27
CA ASN A 266 13.76 -7.00 14.63
C ASN A 266 13.44 -5.92 13.57
N ALA A 267 12.43 -6.14 12.75
CA ALA A 267 11.92 -5.18 11.78
C ALA A 267 10.60 -4.59 12.26
N GLY A 268 10.54 -3.26 12.32
CA GLY A 268 9.30 -2.49 12.54
C GLY A 268 8.54 -2.27 11.25
N HIS A 269 7.53 -1.40 11.29
CA HIS A 269 6.68 -1.06 10.15
C HIS A 269 7.49 -0.52 8.97
N MET A 270 7.30 -1.10 7.76
CA MET A 270 8.01 -0.76 6.52
C MET A 270 9.55 -0.90 6.60
N CYS A 271 10.08 -1.68 7.56
CA CYS A 271 11.52 -1.83 7.78
C CYS A 271 12.07 -3.22 7.39
N SER A 272 11.27 -4.09 6.78
CA SER A 272 11.72 -5.44 6.37
C SER A 272 12.90 -5.37 5.40
N TYR A 273 12.79 -4.54 4.37
CA TYR A 273 13.87 -4.31 3.39
C TYR A 273 15.14 -3.74 4.05
N LEU A 274 15.01 -2.72 4.91
CA LEU A 274 16.14 -2.14 5.64
C LEU A 274 16.90 -3.19 6.46
N LYS A 275 16.17 -4.00 7.22
CA LYS A 275 16.76 -4.95 8.18
C LYS A 275 17.42 -6.16 7.51
N LYS A 276 16.86 -6.60 6.38
CA LYS A 276 17.27 -7.84 5.70
C LYS A 276 17.34 -7.67 4.18
N LYS A 277 18.00 -6.59 3.74
CA LYS A 277 18.06 -6.20 2.32
C LYS A 277 18.37 -7.37 1.38
N LYS A 278 19.48 -8.08 1.64
CA LYS A 278 19.90 -9.21 0.78
C LYS A 278 18.90 -10.36 0.79
N GLU A 279 18.34 -10.70 1.97
CA GLU A 279 17.34 -11.75 2.08
C GLU A 279 16.04 -11.38 1.37
N TYR A 280 15.60 -10.12 1.52
CA TYR A 280 14.45 -9.55 0.82
C TYR A 280 14.62 -9.65 -0.70
N GLU A 281 15.74 -9.12 -1.23
CA GLU A 281 16.06 -9.16 -2.66
C GLU A 281 16.14 -10.60 -3.20
N THR A 282 16.80 -11.52 -2.46
CA THR A 282 16.87 -12.93 -2.85
C THR A 282 15.51 -13.58 -2.89
N LYS A 283 14.65 -13.34 -1.89
CA LYS A 283 13.29 -13.90 -1.85
C LYS A 283 12.38 -13.33 -2.92
N VAL A 284 12.49 -12.04 -3.22
CA VAL A 284 11.77 -11.41 -4.35
C VAL A 284 12.24 -12.02 -5.68
N HIS A 285 13.55 -12.20 -5.87
CA HIS A 285 14.10 -12.84 -7.07
C HIS A 285 13.58 -14.28 -7.25
N GLU A 286 13.68 -15.12 -6.21
CA GLU A 286 13.18 -16.50 -6.22
C GLU A 286 11.67 -16.54 -6.57
N PHE A 287 10.90 -15.63 -5.98
CA PHE A 287 9.46 -15.55 -6.19
C PHE A 287 9.10 -15.15 -7.63
N ILE A 288 9.71 -14.08 -8.15
CA ILE A 288 9.43 -13.59 -9.53
C ILE A 288 9.91 -14.59 -10.58
N THR A 289 11.09 -15.23 -10.37
CA THR A 289 11.64 -16.19 -11.32
C THR A 289 10.77 -17.45 -11.43
N LYS A 290 10.04 -17.80 -10.35
CA LYS A 290 9.15 -18.97 -10.32
C LYS A 290 7.85 -18.73 -11.10
N HIS A 291 7.42 -17.48 -11.23
CA HIS A 291 6.11 -17.11 -11.73
C HIS A 291 6.16 -16.19 -12.95
#